data_27e0510262e7a250e7e7d712dc1ada4b
#
_entry.id   27e0510262e7a250e7e7d712dc1ada4b
#
_cell.length_a   1.000
_cell.length_b   1.000
_cell.length_c   1.000
_cell.angle_alpha   90.00
_cell.angle_beta   90.00
_cell.angle_gamma   90.00
#
_symmetry.space_group_name_H-M   'P 1'
#
loop_
_entity.id
_entity.type
_entity.pdbx_description
1 polymer ?
#
loop_
_entity_poly.entity_id
_entity_poly.type
_entity_poly.pdbx_seq_one_letter_code
_entity_poly.pdbx_strand_id
1 'polypeptide(L)'
;MDIPFKPIRLEDKEIITSFTFPSDYRNCDFSFANMCSWRFLYDSEFAIVDGYLLIRFMIEDKSRFAYMMPVGDGDLAGAVRLLEEDSLKYGHPLCMLGITPDAKEQLEGALPGSFFYIPERDYFDYIYLREDLATLRGKKYQSKRNHINNFKKQYSYEYVPITPDIVPQCLKLECKWYKANNGDNDEEELNDERRSLTYALHHFDSLSLIGAALRVDN
;
A
#
# COMPACT_ATOMS: atom_id res chain seq x y z
N MET A 1 -10.84 0.55 -27.26
CA MET A 1 -9.73 -0.45 -27.33
C MET A 1 -9.74 -1.22 -26.02
N ASP A 2 -9.47 -2.55 -26.02
CA ASP A 2 -9.38 -3.27 -24.75
C ASP A 2 -8.01 -3.04 -24.12
N ILE A 3 -8.00 -2.59 -22.86
CA ILE A 3 -6.76 -2.43 -22.09
C ILE A 3 -6.26 -3.82 -21.72
N PRO A 4 -4.99 -4.17 -22.01
CA PRO A 4 -4.45 -5.51 -21.72
C PRO A 4 -4.05 -5.67 -20.24
N PHE A 5 -5.02 -5.53 -19.35
CA PHE A 5 -4.77 -5.74 -17.92
C PHE A 5 -4.31 -7.18 -17.64
N LYS A 6 -3.32 -7.32 -16.77
CA LYS A 6 -2.83 -8.61 -16.27
C LYS A 6 -2.59 -8.53 -14.75
N PRO A 7 -2.72 -9.67 -14.05
CA PRO A 7 -2.45 -9.73 -12.60
C PRO A 7 -1.02 -9.28 -12.27
N ILE A 8 -0.87 -8.55 -11.16
CA ILE A 8 0.44 -8.13 -10.65
C ILE A 8 1.16 -9.34 -10.06
N ARG A 9 2.43 -9.56 -10.47
CA ARG A 9 3.29 -10.64 -10.01
C ARG A 9 4.67 -10.12 -9.60
N LEU A 10 5.45 -10.92 -8.89
CA LEU A 10 6.79 -10.53 -8.43
C LEU A 10 7.73 -10.17 -9.58
N GLU A 11 7.63 -10.86 -10.71
CA GLU A 11 8.42 -10.57 -11.92
C GLU A 11 8.12 -9.22 -12.55
N ASP A 12 6.98 -8.59 -12.24
CA ASP A 12 6.59 -7.29 -12.76
C ASP A 12 7.21 -6.12 -12.00
N LYS A 13 8.01 -6.39 -10.96
CA LYS A 13 8.59 -5.38 -10.07
C LYS A 13 9.32 -4.27 -10.82
N GLU A 14 10.27 -4.63 -11.68
CA GLU A 14 11.10 -3.66 -12.35
C GLU A 14 10.28 -2.71 -13.22
N ILE A 15 9.33 -3.27 -13.97
CA ILE A 15 8.50 -2.45 -14.85
C ILE A 15 7.54 -1.56 -14.07
N ILE A 16 6.88 -2.04 -13.02
CA ILE A 16 5.97 -1.22 -12.20
C ILE A 16 6.74 -0.14 -11.45
N THR A 17 7.88 -0.48 -10.83
CA THR A 17 8.67 0.49 -10.07
C THR A 17 9.35 1.53 -10.95
N SER A 18 9.58 1.26 -12.24
CA SER A 18 10.06 2.26 -13.18
C SER A 18 9.09 3.44 -13.37
N PHE A 19 7.81 3.22 -13.13
CA PHE A 19 6.78 4.27 -13.11
C PHE A 19 6.59 4.88 -11.70
N THR A 20 6.49 4.02 -10.68
CA THR A 20 6.08 4.49 -9.33
C THR A 20 7.20 5.18 -8.57
N PHE A 21 8.47 4.82 -8.76
CA PHE A 21 9.60 5.46 -8.05
C PHE A 21 9.88 6.90 -8.50
N PRO A 22 9.83 7.24 -9.81
CA PRO A 22 10.01 8.62 -10.25
C PRO A 22 8.79 9.51 -9.96
N SER A 23 7.62 8.90 -9.68
CA SER A 23 6.41 9.66 -9.41
C SER A 23 6.47 10.36 -8.06
N ASP A 24 5.85 11.55 -7.97
CA ASP A 24 5.71 12.27 -6.71
C ASP A 24 4.52 11.82 -5.86
N TYR A 25 3.82 10.76 -6.27
CA TYR A 25 2.68 10.22 -5.52
C TYR A 25 3.14 9.60 -4.19
N ARG A 26 2.61 10.12 -3.09
CA ARG A 26 2.94 9.71 -1.71
C ARG A 26 1.84 8.87 -1.09
N ASN A 27 1.29 7.97 -1.86
CA ASN A 27 0.27 7.02 -1.43
C ASN A 27 0.94 5.65 -1.25
N CYS A 28 0.72 4.99 -0.11
CA CYS A 28 1.32 3.68 0.20
C CYS A 28 0.88 2.59 -0.79
N ASP A 29 -0.27 2.73 -1.44
CA ASP A 29 -0.79 1.79 -2.43
C ASP A 29 0.03 1.76 -3.72
N PHE A 30 0.83 2.79 -4.01
CA PHE A 30 1.82 2.77 -5.09
C PHE A 30 3.11 2.01 -4.72
N SER A 31 3.25 1.51 -3.50
CA SER A 31 4.33 0.60 -3.15
C SER A 31 4.12 -0.76 -3.80
N PHE A 32 5.11 -1.21 -4.59
CA PHE A 32 5.06 -2.54 -5.22
C PHE A 32 4.88 -3.67 -4.20
N ALA A 33 5.51 -3.53 -3.02
CA ALA A 33 5.35 -4.49 -1.93
C ALA A 33 3.90 -4.56 -1.44
N ASN A 34 3.24 -3.40 -1.31
CA ASN A 34 1.84 -3.33 -0.93
C ASN A 34 0.94 -3.99 -1.99
N MET A 35 1.11 -3.61 -3.26
CA MET A 35 0.37 -4.22 -4.38
C MET A 35 0.47 -5.75 -4.39
N CYS A 36 1.66 -6.31 -4.14
CA CYS A 36 1.87 -7.74 -4.14
C CYS A 36 1.31 -8.44 -2.89
N SER A 37 1.49 -7.85 -1.71
CA SER A 37 1.10 -8.49 -0.46
C SER A 37 -0.42 -8.51 -0.25
N TRP A 38 -1.15 -7.55 -0.82
CA TRP A 38 -2.61 -7.44 -0.75
C TRP A 38 -3.36 -7.93 -2.01
N ARG A 39 -2.63 -8.38 -3.04
CA ARG A 39 -3.23 -8.78 -4.32
C ARG A 39 -4.32 -9.86 -4.21
N PHE A 40 -4.25 -10.73 -3.21
CA PHE A 40 -5.22 -11.80 -2.99
C PHE A 40 -6.60 -11.27 -2.59
N LEU A 41 -6.63 -10.11 -1.91
CA LEU A 41 -7.87 -9.44 -1.50
C LEU A 41 -8.48 -8.66 -2.66
N TYR A 42 -7.64 -7.93 -3.37
CA TYR A 42 -8.08 -6.94 -4.35
C TYR A 42 -8.01 -7.43 -5.81
N ASP A 43 -7.48 -8.62 -6.09
CA ASP A 43 -7.23 -9.11 -7.45
C ASP A 43 -6.60 -8.04 -8.36
N SER A 44 -5.57 -7.38 -7.83
CA SER A 44 -4.95 -6.22 -8.46
C SER A 44 -4.30 -6.57 -9.80
N GLU A 45 -4.59 -5.76 -10.81
CA GLU A 45 -4.10 -5.91 -12.18
C GLU A 45 -3.47 -4.60 -12.65
N PHE A 46 -2.56 -4.70 -13.61
CA PHE A 46 -1.97 -3.54 -14.25
C PHE A 46 -1.88 -3.69 -15.77
N ALA A 47 -1.78 -2.57 -16.44
CA ALA A 47 -1.45 -2.47 -17.87
C ALA A 47 -0.54 -1.25 -18.09
N ILE A 48 0.20 -1.27 -19.20
CA ILE A 48 0.96 -0.09 -19.65
C ILE A 48 0.40 0.30 -21.01
N VAL A 49 -0.12 1.51 -21.11
CA VAL A 49 -0.73 2.05 -22.33
C VAL A 49 -0.31 3.51 -22.49
N ASP A 50 0.19 3.84 -23.67
CA ASP A 50 0.55 5.21 -24.08
C ASP A 50 1.41 5.97 -23.06
N GLY A 51 2.40 5.28 -22.46
CA GLY A 51 3.31 5.85 -21.47
C GLY A 51 2.78 5.91 -20.05
N TYR A 52 1.59 5.38 -19.79
CA TYR A 52 1.01 5.31 -18.44
C TYR A 52 0.97 3.88 -17.89
N LEU A 53 1.35 3.72 -16.63
CA LEU A 53 0.99 2.58 -15.80
C LEU A 53 -0.45 2.80 -15.30
N LEU A 54 -1.33 1.90 -15.69
CA LEU A 54 -2.73 1.84 -15.27
C LEU A 54 -2.89 0.68 -14.29
N ILE A 55 -3.52 0.93 -13.15
CA ILE A 55 -3.76 -0.09 -12.12
C ILE A 55 -5.25 -0.12 -11.83
N ARG A 56 -5.82 -1.33 -11.81
CA ARG A 56 -7.19 -1.58 -11.34
C ARG A 56 -7.22 -2.70 -10.31
N PHE A 57 -8.26 -2.69 -9.50
CA PHE A 57 -8.44 -3.68 -8.44
C PHE A 57 -9.92 -3.80 -8.09
N MET A 58 -10.28 -4.94 -7.51
CA MET A 58 -11.66 -5.23 -7.13
C MET A 58 -12.00 -4.61 -5.77
N ILE A 59 -13.19 -4.06 -5.66
CA ILE A 59 -13.78 -3.56 -4.40
C ILE A 59 -15.19 -4.14 -4.23
N GLU A 60 -15.84 -3.84 -3.10
CA GLU A 60 -17.21 -4.25 -2.80
C GLU A 60 -17.41 -5.77 -2.99
N ASP A 61 -16.68 -6.56 -2.23
CA ASP A 61 -16.68 -8.04 -2.30
C ASP A 61 -16.44 -8.58 -3.73
N LYS A 62 -15.53 -7.94 -4.44
CA LYS A 62 -15.14 -8.28 -5.82
C LYS A 62 -16.27 -8.14 -6.83
N SER A 63 -17.20 -7.24 -6.58
CA SER A 63 -18.31 -6.95 -7.51
C SER A 63 -18.02 -5.81 -8.48
N ARG A 64 -17.01 -4.97 -8.18
CA ARG A 64 -16.72 -3.76 -8.93
C ARG A 64 -15.21 -3.50 -9.03
N PHE A 65 -14.78 -2.99 -10.20
CA PHE A 65 -13.43 -2.44 -10.34
C PHE A 65 -13.35 -0.99 -9.85
N ALA A 66 -12.26 -0.69 -9.15
CA ALA A 66 -11.76 0.65 -8.93
C ALA A 66 -10.38 0.79 -9.57
N TYR A 67 -9.94 2.02 -9.76
CA TYR A 67 -8.71 2.35 -10.46
C TYR A 67 -7.87 3.31 -9.62
N MET A 68 -6.56 3.21 -9.75
CA MET A 68 -5.64 4.21 -9.20
C MET A 68 -5.43 5.35 -10.20
N MET A 69 -4.87 6.45 -9.72
CA MET A 69 -4.38 7.51 -10.59
C MET A 69 -3.39 6.94 -11.61
N PRO A 70 -3.53 7.20 -12.93
CA PRO A 70 -2.52 6.82 -13.91
C PRO A 70 -1.15 7.39 -13.57
N VAL A 71 -0.10 6.58 -13.64
CA VAL A 71 1.28 6.99 -13.34
C VAL A 71 2.11 6.98 -14.61
N GLY A 72 2.62 8.13 -15.00
CA GLY A 72 3.41 8.26 -16.24
C GLY A 72 3.35 9.66 -16.81
N ASP A 73 3.82 9.80 -18.03
CA ASP A 73 3.87 11.07 -18.75
C ASP A 73 3.12 10.95 -20.09
N GLY A 74 2.31 11.95 -20.43
CA GLY A 74 1.58 11.99 -21.70
C GLY A 74 0.20 12.62 -21.60
N ASP A 75 -0.78 12.10 -22.35
CA ASP A 75 -2.17 12.55 -22.34
C ASP A 75 -2.95 11.92 -21.18
N LEU A 76 -2.92 12.57 -20.02
CA LEU A 76 -3.67 12.13 -18.83
C LEU A 76 -5.17 12.04 -19.11
N ALA A 77 -5.74 12.98 -19.87
CA ALA A 77 -7.16 12.96 -20.21
C ALA A 77 -7.51 11.73 -21.06
N GLY A 78 -6.63 11.36 -21.99
CA GLY A 78 -6.78 10.13 -22.79
C GLY A 78 -6.68 8.88 -21.92
N ALA A 79 -5.69 8.81 -21.03
CA ALA A 79 -5.54 7.67 -20.10
C ALA A 79 -6.76 7.48 -19.20
N VAL A 80 -7.31 8.57 -18.65
CA VAL A 80 -8.52 8.51 -17.81
C VAL A 80 -9.76 8.08 -18.60
N ARG A 81 -9.92 8.55 -19.84
CA ARG A 81 -11.03 8.09 -20.71
C ARG A 81 -10.96 6.60 -21.03
N LEU A 82 -9.75 6.05 -21.20
CA LEU A 82 -9.58 4.60 -21.37
C LEU A 82 -10.04 3.84 -20.13
N LEU A 83 -9.74 4.33 -18.91
CA LEU A 83 -10.24 3.73 -17.66
C LEU A 83 -11.77 3.85 -17.55
N GLU A 84 -12.35 4.97 -17.97
CA GLU A 84 -13.81 5.16 -18.01
C GLU A 84 -14.46 4.16 -18.96
N GLU A 85 -13.93 4.00 -20.17
CA GLU A 85 -14.41 3.01 -21.14
C GLU A 85 -14.30 1.58 -20.58
N ASP A 86 -13.20 1.26 -19.87
CA ASP A 86 -13.01 -0.05 -19.24
C ASP A 86 -14.05 -0.29 -18.14
N SER A 87 -14.26 0.67 -17.24
CA SER A 87 -15.25 0.58 -16.16
C SER A 87 -16.68 0.39 -16.69
N LEU A 88 -17.05 1.11 -17.75
CA LEU A 88 -18.37 1.03 -18.37
C LEU A 88 -18.66 -0.35 -18.98
N LYS A 89 -17.66 -1.12 -19.42
CA LYS A 89 -17.84 -2.50 -19.90
C LYS A 89 -18.38 -3.43 -18.80
N TYR A 90 -18.07 -3.11 -17.53
CA TYR A 90 -18.57 -3.84 -16.36
C TYR A 90 -19.86 -3.24 -15.78
N GLY A 91 -20.45 -2.22 -16.45
CA GLY A 91 -21.71 -1.62 -16.05
C GLY A 91 -21.62 -0.58 -14.93
N HIS A 92 -20.43 -0.07 -14.62
CA HIS A 92 -20.21 0.89 -13.55
C HIS A 92 -19.58 2.20 -14.06
N PRO A 93 -19.88 3.35 -13.47
CA PRO A 93 -19.12 4.57 -13.72
C PRO A 93 -17.69 4.41 -13.18
N LEU A 94 -16.76 5.17 -13.75
CA LEU A 94 -15.37 5.20 -13.28
C LEU A 94 -15.30 5.57 -11.81
N CYS A 95 -14.66 4.73 -11.03
CA CYS A 95 -14.31 4.98 -9.62
C CYS A 95 -12.80 4.96 -9.47
N MET A 96 -12.23 6.07 -9.00
CA MET A 96 -10.80 6.16 -8.72
C MET A 96 -10.61 6.33 -7.21
N LEU A 97 -9.70 5.57 -6.61
CA LEU A 97 -9.39 5.62 -5.18
C LEU A 97 -7.96 6.09 -4.94
N GLY A 98 -7.70 6.55 -3.72
CA GLY A 98 -6.38 7.03 -3.33
C GLY A 98 -5.94 8.33 -4.02
N ILE A 99 -6.89 9.17 -4.46
CA ILE A 99 -6.62 10.45 -5.11
C ILE A 99 -6.13 11.47 -4.08
N THR A 100 -4.84 11.79 -4.13
CA THR A 100 -4.23 12.82 -3.29
C THR A 100 -4.64 14.23 -3.75
N PRO A 101 -4.46 15.28 -2.92
CA PRO A 101 -4.73 16.66 -3.35
C PRO A 101 -4.01 17.04 -4.65
N ASP A 102 -2.73 16.67 -4.79
CA ASP A 102 -1.94 16.98 -6.00
C ASP A 102 -2.47 16.22 -7.23
N ALA A 103 -2.87 14.95 -7.07
CA ALA A 103 -3.48 14.16 -8.13
C ALA A 103 -4.85 14.74 -8.55
N LYS A 104 -5.63 15.25 -7.58
CA LYS A 104 -6.87 15.98 -7.86
C LYS A 104 -6.62 17.20 -8.73
N GLU A 105 -5.61 18.02 -8.41
CA GLU A 105 -5.26 19.21 -9.22
C GLU A 105 -4.90 18.81 -10.66
N GLN A 106 -4.17 17.73 -10.85
CA GLN A 106 -3.84 17.21 -12.18
C GLN A 106 -5.09 16.76 -12.94
N LEU A 107 -6.01 16.05 -12.29
CA LEU A 107 -7.27 15.60 -12.90
C LEU A 107 -8.17 16.79 -13.28
N GLU A 108 -8.30 17.78 -12.39
CA GLU A 108 -9.07 19.01 -12.68
C GLU A 108 -8.44 19.83 -13.80
N GLY A 109 -7.11 19.82 -13.93
CA GLY A 109 -6.41 20.45 -15.06
C GLY A 109 -6.66 19.73 -16.39
N ALA A 110 -6.71 18.41 -16.38
CA ALA A 110 -6.90 17.60 -17.58
C ALA A 110 -8.37 17.44 -17.98
N LEU A 111 -9.28 17.31 -17.01
CA LEU A 111 -10.71 17.04 -17.19
C LEU A 111 -11.55 17.87 -16.20
N PRO A 112 -11.66 19.19 -16.41
CA PRO A 112 -12.32 20.08 -15.45
C PRO A 112 -13.78 19.70 -15.18
N GLY A 113 -14.13 19.59 -13.89
CA GLY A 113 -15.51 19.34 -13.46
C GLY A 113 -16.07 17.96 -13.81
N SER A 114 -15.21 17.01 -14.21
CA SER A 114 -15.64 15.66 -14.60
C SER A 114 -15.83 14.72 -13.40
N PHE A 115 -15.34 15.08 -12.22
CA PHE A 115 -15.33 14.20 -11.05
C PHE A 115 -16.00 14.81 -9.83
N PHE A 116 -16.62 13.96 -9.02
CA PHE A 116 -16.95 14.26 -7.63
C PHE A 116 -15.89 13.66 -6.73
N TYR A 117 -15.44 14.42 -5.72
CA TYR A 117 -14.42 13.99 -4.78
C TYR A 117 -15.01 13.83 -3.39
N ILE A 118 -14.86 12.65 -2.81
CA ILE A 118 -15.35 12.31 -1.47
C ILE A 118 -14.11 12.05 -0.59
N PRO A 119 -13.79 12.94 0.36
CA PRO A 119 -12.67 12.69 1.27
C PRO A 119 -13.08 11.67 2.34
N GLU A 120 -12.36 10.56 2.42
CA GLU A 120 -12.55 9.50 3.40
C GLU A 120 -11.37 9.46 4.37
N ARG A 121 -11.58 10.04 5.56
CA ARG A 121 -10.52 10.24 6.56
C ARG A 121 -9.86 8.94 7.03
N ASP A 122 -10.58 7.85 7.06
CA ASP A 122 -10.11 6.56 7.56
C ASP A 122 -9.02 5.95 6.65
N TYR A 123 -9.00 6.34 5.38
CA TYR A 123 -7.99 5.90 4.40
C TYR A 123 -6.82 6.87 4.22
N PHE A 124 -6.67 7.89 5.09
CA PHE A 124 -5.58 8.84 4.95
C PHE A 124 -4.26 8.29 5.49
N ASP A 125 -3.22 8.34 4.67
CA ASP A 125 -1.86 8.03 5.09
C ASP A 125 -1.30 9.05 6.09
N TYR A 126 -0.56 8.57 7.08
CA TYR A 126 0.22 9.41 7.97
C TYR A 126 1.63 9.65 7.40
N ILE A 127 1.88 10.85 6.90
CA ILE A 127 3.14 11.22 6.29
C ILE A 127 4.02 11.97 7.31
N TYR A 128 5.23 11.48 7.53
CA TYR A 128 6.21 12.08 8.43
C TYR A 128 7.54 12.32 7.70
N LEU A 129 8.23 13.40 8.06
CA LEU A 129 9.62 13.55 7.64
C LEU A 129 10.47 12.50 8.38
N ARG A 130 11.36 11.82 7.64
CA ARG A 130 12.27 10.82 8.19
C ARG A 130 13.09 11.38 9.37
N GLU A 131 13.59 12.60 9.23
CA GLU A 131 14.38 13.24 10.29
C GLU A 131 13.58 13.48 11.57
N ASP A 132 12.31 13.86 11.44
CA ASP A 132 11.41 14.05 12.59
C ASP A 132 11.24 12.76 13.39
N LEU A 133 11.04 11.63 12.72
CA LEU A 133 10.90 10.33 13.39
C LEU A 133 12.23 9.80 13.93
N ALA A 134 13.33 10.02 13.22
CA ALA A 134 14.65 9.57 13.66
C ALA A 134 15.14 10.32 14.91
N THR A 135 14.88 11.62 15.01
CA THR A 135 15.34 12.45 16.12
C THR A 135 14.31 12.66 17.21
N LEU A 136 13.03 12.59 16.86
CA LEU A 136 11.88 12.93 17.71
C LEU A 136 12.04 14.30 18.41
N ARG A 137 12.66 15.28 17.76
CA ARG A 137 12.88 16.61 18.32
C ARG A 137 11.58 17.39 18.49
N GLY A 138 11.57 18.25 19.48
CA GLY A 138 10.47 19.19 19.74
C GLY A 138 9.37 18.66 20.65
N LYS A 139 8.50 19.58 21.06
CA LYS A 139 7.42 19.35 22.04
C LYS A 139 6.37 18.35 21.53
N LYS A 140 6.07 18.39 20.22
CA LYS A 140 5.07 17.50 19.57
C LYS A 140 5.40 16.02 19.71
N TYR A 141 6.69 15.66 19.89
CA TYR A 141 7.13 14.28 20.04
C TYR A 141 7.46 13.86 21.49
N GLN A 142 7.15 14.70 22.49
CA GLN A 142 7.45 14.42 23.90
C GLN A 142 6.85 13.10 24.38
N SER A 143 5.59 12.82 24.02
CA SER A 143 4.92 11.57 24.37
C SER A 143 5.63 10.36 23.79
N LYS A 144 6.01 10.40 22.51
CA LYS A 144 6.75 9.31 21.85
C LYS A 144 8.11 9.05 22.53
N ARG A 145 8.86 10.11 22.86
CA ARG A 145 10.12 9.95 23.64
C ARG A 145 9.89 9.32 25.01
N ASN A 146 8.82 9.73 25.71
CA ASN A 146 8.49 9.16 27.01
C ASN A 146 8.19 7.66 26.93
N HIS A 147 7.42 7.22 25.93
CA HIS A 147 7.14 5.79 25.69
C HIS A 147 8.45 5.01 25.43
N ILE A 148 9.31 5.51 24.55
CA ILE A 148 10.61 4.88 24.26
C ILE A 148 11.48 4.81 25.52
N ASN A 149 11.56 5.89 26.30
CA ASN A 149 12.36 5.92 27.51
C ASN A 149 11.84 4.96 28.59
N ASN A 150 10.51 4.81 28.70
CA ASN A 150 9.90 3.87 29.63
C ASN A 150 10.18 2.42 29.19
N PHE A 151 10.05 2.12 27.91
CA PHE A 151 10.40 0.81 27.36
C PHE A 151 11.86 0.46 27.65
N LYS A 152 12.80 1.36 27.38
CA LYS A 152 14.24 1.18 27.64
C LYS A 152 14.59 0.97 29.12
N LYS A 153 13.76 1.47 30.04
CA LYS A 153 13.95 1.28 31.49
C LYS A 153 13.41 -0.06 31.98
N GLN A 154 12.37 -0.57 31.34
CA GLN A 154 11.65 -1.78 31.78
C GLN A 154 12.20 -3.06 31.19
N TYR A 155 12.75 -3.00 29.96
CA TYR A 155 13.12 -4.19 29.20
C TYR A 155 14.56 -4.14 28.72
N SER A 156 15.22 -5.30 28.75
CA SER A 156 16.43 -5.55 27.97
C SER A 156 16.02 -5.91 26.54
N TYR A 157 16.60 -5.26 25.54
CA TYR A 157 16.20 -5.49 24.15
C TYR A 157 17.39 -5.43 23.19
N GLU A 158 17.24 -6.16 22.11
CA GLU A 158 18.17 -6.18 20.98
C GLU A 158 17.43 -5.79 19.70
N TYR A 159 18.04 -4.93 18.89
CA TYR A 159 17.55 -4.61 17.54
C TYR A 159 18.13 -5.60 16.54
N VAL A 160 17.29 -6.44 15.94
CA VAL A 160 17.71 -7.53 15.05
C VAL A 160 17.18 -7.23 13.65
N PRO A 161 18.06 -7.02 12.64
CA PRO A 161 17.62 -6.91 11.25
C PRO A 161 16.87 -8.17 10.82
N ILE A 162 15.80 -8.00 10.03
CA ILE A 162 15.09 -9.13 9.46
C ILE A 162 15.94 -9.71 8.33
N THR A 163 16.28 -10.99 8.50
CA THR A 163 16.98 -11.83 7.53
C THR A 163 16.18 -13.13 7.38
N PRO A 164 16.45 -13.98 6.37
CA PRO A 164 15.76 -15.26 6.21
C PRO A 164 15.74 -16.12 7.50
N ASP A 165 16.78 -16.03 8.34
CA ASP A 165 16.87 -16.79 9.61
C ASP A 165 15.89 -16.28 10.67
N ILE A 166 15.50 -15.01 10.60
CA ILE A 166 14.60 -14.37 11.57
C ILE A 166 13.13 -14.49 11.15
N VAL A 167 12.85 -14.63 9.86
CA VAL A 167 11.48 -14.74 9.33
C VAL A 167 10.64 -15.78 10.07
N PRO A 168 11.12 -17.03 10.37
CA PRO A 168 10.31 -17.99 11.11
C PRO A 168 9.94 -17.53 12.52
N GLN A 169 10.79 -16.71 13.17
CA GLN A 169 10.52 -16.16 14.49
C GLN A 169 9.46 -15.05 14.40
N CYS A 170 9.51 -14.20 13.37
CA CYS A 170 8.51 -13.17 13.10
C CYS A 170 7.13 -13.80 12.84
N LEU A 171 7.05 -14.84 12.01
CA LEU A 171 5.81 -15.57 11.74
C LEU A 171 5.25 -16.26 13.00
N LYS A 172 6.13 -16.78 13.87
CA LYS A 172 5.70 -17.35 15.15
C LYS A 172 5.15 -16.28 16.09
N LEU A 173 5.73 -15.09 16.11
CA LEU A 173 5.24 -13.98 16.91
C LEU A 173 3.86 -13.51 16.39
N GLU A 174 3.71 -13.37 15.08
CA GLU A 174 2.45 -13.03 14.45
C GLU A 174 1.36 -14.04 14.82
N CYS A 175 1.63 -15.34 14.70
CA CYS A 175 0.68 -16.39 15.10
C CYS A 175 0.26 -16.30 16.58
N LYS A 176 1.18 -15.92 17.47
CA LYS A 176 0.86 -15.71 18.89
C LYS A 176 -0.03 -14.47 19.10
N TRP A 177 0.31 -13.39 18.39
CA TRP A 177 -0.44 -12.15 18.45
C TRP A 177 -1.87 -12.35 17.94
N TYR A 178 -2.01 -13.00 16.79
CA TYR A 178 -3.31 -13.32 16.18
C TYR A 178 -4.20 -14.12 17.16
N LYS A 179 -3.67 -15.20 17.75
CA LYS A 179 -4.40 -16.02 18.72
C LYS A 179 -4.80 -15.25 19.99
N ALA A 180 -3.95 -14.32 20.43
CA ALA A 180 -4.22 -13.53 21.64
C ALA A 180 -5.29 -12.46 21.41
N ASN A 181 -5.46 -11.97 20.19
CA ASN A 181 -6.35 -10.85 19.87
C ASN A 181 -7.68 -11.31 19.22
N ASN A 182 -7.71 -12.43 18.52
CA ASN A 182 -8.93 -12.93 17.87
C ASN A 182 -9.85 -13.73 18.80
N GLY A 183 -9.36 -14.28 19.92
CA GLY A 183 -10.14 -15.18 20.75
C GLY A 183 -10.75 -16.33 19.91
N ASP A 184 -12.06 -16.56 20.07
CA ASP A 184 -12.84 -17.54 19.29
C ASP A 184 -13.53 -16.90 18.05
N ASN A 185 -13.34 -15.62 17.80
CA ASN A 185 -13.91 -14.91 16.65
C ASN A 185 -12.85 -14.81 15.54
N ASP A 186 -13.08 -15.49 14.43
CA ASP A 186 -12.33 -15.28 13.16
C ASP A 186 -12.80 -13.96 12.54
N GLU A 187 -12.16 -12.86 12.89
CA GLU A 187 -12.35 -11.61 12.17
C GLU A 187 -11.61 -11.70 10.83
N GLU A 188 -12.36 -11.62 9.74
CA GLU A 188 -11.85 -11.78 8.37
C GLU A 188 -10.74 -10.78 8.07
N GLU A 189 -10.88 -9.55 8.52
CA GLU A 189 -9.90 -8.48 8.36
C GLU A 189 -8.54 -8.80 8.99
N LEU A 190 -8.51 -9.34 10.22
CA LEU A 190 -7.27 -9.78 10.87
C LEU A 190 -6.61 -10.96 10.15
N ASN A 191 -7.42 -11.81 9.51
CA ASN A 191 -6.91 -12.91 8.71
C ASN A 191 -6.25 -12.40 7.42
N ASP A 192 -6.78 -11.35 6.81
CA ASP A 192 -6.22 -10.73 5.62
C ASP A 192 -4.90 -9.98 5.91
N GLU A 193 -4.81 -9.25 7.02
CA GLU A 193 -3.55 -8.66 7.47
C GLU A 193 -2.47 -9.71 7.69
N ARG A 194 -2.81 -10.80 8.38
CA ARG A 194 -1.91 -11.93 8.58
C ARG A 194 -1.42 -12.53 7.28
N ARG A 195 -2.31 -12.71 6.32
CA ARG A 195 -2.00 -13.26 5.00
C ARG A 195 -1.06 -12.34 4.23
N SER A 196 -1.32 -11.03 4.26
CA SER A 196 -0.47 -10.01 3.66
C SER A 196 0.94 -9.99 4.29
N LEU A 197 1.01 -9.94 5.63
CA LEU A 197 2.28 -9.97 6.36
C LEU A 197 3.07 -11.24 6.09
N THR A 198 2.40 -12.39 6.09
CA THR A 198 3.03 -13.69 5.79
C THR A 198 3.63 -13.70 4.39
N TYR A 199 2.90 -13.19 3.40
CA TYR A 199 3.41 -13.05 2.04
C TYR A 199 4.64 -12.13 1.98
N ALA A 200 4.57 -10.97 2.60
CA ALA A 200 5.65 -10.01 2.64
C ALA A 200 6.93 -10.58 3.29
N LEU A 201 6.80 -11.30 4.40
CA LEU A 201 7.93 -11.94 5.08
C LEU A 201 8.56 -13.07 4.26
N HIS A 202 7.77 -13.90 3.56
CA HIS A 202 8.31 -14.95 2.70
C HIS A 202 9.00 -14.42 1.44
N HIS A 203 8.62 -13.23 0.97
CA HIS A 203 9.17 -12.60 -0.21
C HIS A 203 10.00 -11.35 0.12
N PHE A 204 10.56 -11.28 1.34
CA PHE A 204 11.21 -10.10 1.90
C PHE A 204 12.29 -9.52 0.97
N ASP A 205 13.19 -10.37 0.50
CA ASP A 205 14.28 -9.96 -0.42
C ASP A 205 13.74 -9.63 -1.81
N SER A 206 12.83 -10.45 -2.36
CA SER A 206 12.23 -10.24 -3.69
C SER A 206 11.45 -8.93 -3.76
N LEU A 207 10.79 -8.54 -2.68
CA LEU A 207 10.09 -7.28 -2.54
C LEU A 207 11.02 -6.11 -2.20
N SER A 208 12.33 -6.36 -1.96
CA SER A 208 13.33 -5.38 -1.48
C SER A 208 12.89 -4.67 -0.20
N LEU A 209 12.31 -5.41 0.72
CA LEU A 209 11.92 -4.88 2.01
C LEU A 209 13.13 -4.70 2.93
N ILE A 210 13.03 -3.71 3.79
CA ILE A 210 13.98 -3.48 4.88
C ILE A 210 13.19 -3.44 6.17
N GLY A 211 13.61 -4.20 7.17
CA GLY A 211 12.92 -4.26 8.45
C GLY A 211 13.78 -4.80 9.58
N ALA A 212 13.25 -4.68 10.78
CA ALA A 212 13.88 -5.22 11.97
C ALA A 212 12.84 -5.70 12.98
N ALA A 213 13.25 -6.63 13.81
CA ALA A 213 12.54 -7.07 15.00
C ALA A 213 13.22 -6.53 16.26
N LEU A 214 12.45 -6.34 17.31
CA LEU A 214 12.98 -6.14 18.66
C LEU A 214 12.86 -7.46 19.41
N ARG A 215 14.01 -8.00 19.83
CA ARG A 215 14.04 -9.15 20.74
C ARG A 215 14.04 -8.59 22.17
N VAL A 216 13.10 -9.03 23.00
CA VAL A 216 12.89 -8.53 24.36
C VAL A 216 13.04 -9.66 25.35
N ASP A 217 13.86 -9.43 26.40
CA ASP A 217 14.06 -10.31 27.57
C ASP A 217 14.42 -11.78 27.24
N ASN A 218 15.15 -12.01 26.14
CA ASN A 218 15.69 -13.32 25.71
C ASN A 218 14.74 -14.53 25.82
#